data_b504157f6fbf7b0ab248325f06dc41b2
#
_entry.id   b504157f6fbf7b0ab248325f06dc41b2
#
_cell.length_a   1.000
_cell.length_b   1.000
_cell.length_c   1.000
_cell.angle_alpha   90.00
_cell.angle_beta   90.00
_cell.angle_gamma   90.00
#
_symmetry.space_group_name_H-M   'P 1'
#
loop_
_entity.id
_entity.type
_entity.pdbx_description
1 polymer ?
#
loop_
_entity_poly.entity_id
_entity_poly.type
_entity_poly.pdbx_seq_one_letter_code
_entity_poly.pdbx_strand_id
1 'polypeptide(L)'
;MFGDPVENEKELEVISLSDLAEIKIGPFGSLLHKEDYIEGGHPLINPTHIVDGKISVDEKLTVSNEKYEELKSYWLRKDDVVMGRRGEMGRCAVVTEDGLLCGTGSLYIRSNGEVSADYIQKTISHPSFKMRIEDMAVGQTMQNLNVPIVSGFQIPKPTKVQQAQYYDFVDRIDKSKLAVQQMKEKMEILKASVMQEYFC
;
A
#
# COMPACT_ATOMS: atom_id res chain seq x y z
N MET A 1 15.43 1.71 -11.87
CA MET A 1 14.97 1.78 -13.29
C MET A 1 14.40 3.15 -13.64
N PHE A 2 13.49 3.71 -12.86
CA PHE A 2 12.82 5.00 -13.15
C PHE A 2 13.52 6.23 -12.53
N GLY A 3 14.53 6.04 -11.69
CA GLY A 3 15.21 7.12 -10.95
C GLY A 3 14.39 7.61 -9.75
N ASP A 4 14.80 8.76 -9.23
CA ASP A 4 14.09 9.45 -8.16
C ASP A 4 12.79 10.08 -8.72
N PRO A 5 11.62 9.83 -8.11
CA PRO A 5 10.35 10.34 -8.63
C PRO A 5 10.16 11.86 -8.46
N VAL A 6 10.94 12.51 -7.62
CA VAL A 6 10.88 13.97 -7.42
C VAL A 6 11.83 14.68 -8.38
N GLU A 7 13.07 14.20 -8.49
CA GLU A 7 14.09 14.75 -9.38
C GLU A 7 13.81 14.46 -10.86
N ASN A 8 13.12 13.34 -11.13
CA ASN A 8 12.74 12.91 -12.46
C ASN A 8 13.88 12.95 -13.49
N GLU A 9 15.05 12.46 -13.10
CA GLU A 9 16.26 12.44 -13.94
C GLU A 9 16.08 11.72 -15.29
N LYS A 10 15.02 10.92 -15.41
CA LYS A 10 14.67 10.21 -16.66
C LYS A 10 13.73 10.99 -17.56
N GLU A 11 13.39 12.23 -17.18
CA GLU A 11 12.51 13.13 -17.95
C GLU A 11 11.18 12.45 -18.36
N LEU A 12 10.63 11.62 -17.45
CA LEU A 12 9.33 10.99 -17.67
C LEU A 12 8.24 12.06 -17.69
N GLU A 13 7.18 11.83 -18.44
CA GLU A 13 5.97 12.65 -18.40
C GLU A 13 5.42 12.70 -16.97
N VAL A 14 5.15 13.90 -16.46
CA VAL A 14 4.62 14.08 -15.10
C VAL A 14 3.13 14.35 -15.18
N ILE A 15 2.34 13.54 -14.46
CA ILE A 15 0.88 13.58 -14.51
C ILE A 15 0.34 13.66 -13.07
N SER A 16 -0.77 14.37 -12.88
CA SER A 16 -1.47 14.42 -11.59
C SER A 16 -2.04 13.05 -11.23
N LEU A 17 -1.94 12.68 -9.95
CA LEU A 17 -2.45 11.37 -9.50
C LEU A 17 -3.96 11.22 -9.77
N SER A 18 -4.72 12.32 -9.75
CA SER A 18 -6.15 12.31 -10.12
C SER A 18 -6.43 11.83 -11.54
N ASP A 19 -5.48 12.00 -12.46
CA ASP A 19 -5.61 11.55 -13.84
C ASP A 19 -5.23 10.07 -14.01
N LEU A 20 -4.59 9.50 -13.01
CA LEU A 20 -4.11 8.11 -12.96
C LEU A 20 -4.96 7.20 -12.07
N ALA A 21 -5.75 7.79 -11.15
CA ALA A 21 -6.44 7.02 -10.13
C ALA A 21 -7.66 7.75 -9.53
N GLU A 22 -8.63 6.98 -9.07
CA GLU A 22 -9.67 7.44 -8.13
C GLU A 22 -9.08 7.48 -6.72
N ILE A 23 -9.34 8.58 -5.99
CA ILE A 23 -8.88 8.75 -4.61
C ILE A 23 -10.09 8.95 -3.71
N LYS A 24 -10.22 8.12 -2.66
CA LYS A 24 -11.33 8.22 -1.72
C LYS A 24 -10.90 8.01 -0.28
N ILE A 25 -11.43 8.87 0.60
CA ILE A 25 -11.21 8.77 2.05
C ILE A 25 -12.11 7.67 2.61
N GLY A 26 -11.62 6.96 3.63
CA GLY A 26 -12.42 6.01 4.40
C GLY A 26 -13.62 6.64 5.12
N PRO A 27 -14.53 5.85 5.69
CA PRO A 27 -15.73 6.32 6.36
C PRO A 27 -15.37 7.20 7.55
N PHE A 28 -16.20 8.24 7.79
CA PHE A 28 -16.01 9.15 8.92
C PHE A 28 -17.36 9.63 9.49
N GLY A 29 -17.31 10.25 10.68
CA GLY A 29 -18.50 10.77 11.34
C GLY A 29 -19.48 9.67 11.73
N SER A 30 -20.75 9.83 11.36
CA SER A 30 -21.83 8.90 11.71
C SER A 30 -21.87 7.58 10.94
N LEU A 31 -20.94 7.40 9.99
CA LEU A 31 -20.90 6.16 9.19
C LEU A 31 -20.25 4.98 9.92
N LEU A 32 -19.38 5.26 10.89
CA LEU A 32 -18.66 4.23 11.63
C LEU A 32 -18.43 4.71 13.07
N HIS A 33 -19.05 4.04 14.03
CA HIS A 33 -18.94 4.29 15.45
C HIS A 33 -18.13 3.22 16.16
N LYS A 34 -17.76 3.48 17.42
CA LYS A 34 -16.98 2.54 18.22
C LYS A 34 -17.74 1.23 18.48
N GLU A 35 -19.05 1.31 18.53
CA GLU A 35 -19.94 0.18 18.76
C GLU A 35 -20.09 -0.75 17.55
N ASP A 36 -19.70 -0.28 16.34
CA ASP A 36 -19.72 -1.08 15.11
C ASP A 36 -18.57 -2.10 15.05
N TYR A 37 -17.57 -1.95 15.92
CA TYR A 37 -16.41 -2.86 15.92
C TYR A 37 -16.74 -4.16 16.66
N ILE A 38 -16.41 -5.28 16.00
CA ILE A 38 -16.53 -6.64 16.52
C ILE A 38 -15.20 -7.38 16.32
N GLU A 39 -15.04 -8.55 16.92
CA GLU A 39 -13.92 -9.46 16.63
C GLU A 39 -14.32 -10.48 15.56
N GLY A 40 -13.39 -10.78 14.64
CA GLY A 40 -13.55 -11.84 13.64
C GLY A 40 -14.49 -11.53 12.47
N GLY A 41 -14.75 -10.23 12.21
CA GLY A 41 -15.51 -9.78 11.04
C GLY A 41 -14.60 -9.30 9.89
N HIS A 42 -15.10 -8.34 9.11
CA HIS A 42 -14.33 -7.69 8.00
C HIS A 42 -13.37 -6.65 8.54
N PRO A 43 -12.05 -6.78 8.25
CA PRO A 43 -11.04 -5.87 8.80
C PRO A 43 -11.10 -4.46 8.22
N LEU A 44 -10.88 -3.45 9.09
CA LEU A 44 -10.67 -2.08 8.70
C LEU A 44 -9.18 -1.75 8.69
N ILE A 45 -8.72 -1.17 7.59
CA ILE A 45 -7.31 -0.84 7.42
C ILE A 45 -7.09 0.64 7.75
N ASN A 46 -6.61 0.88 8.95
CA ASN A 46 -6.16 2.18 9.46
C ASN A 46 -4.65 2.34 9.24
N PRO A 47 -4.07 3.55 9.40
CA PRO A 47 -2.62 3.77 9.19
C PRO A 47 -1.72 2.84 10.02
N THR A 48 -2.14 2.45 11.21
CA THR A 48 -1.41 1.52 12.10
C THR A 48 -1.27 0.11 11.54
N HIS A 49 -2.17 -0.28 10.62
CA HIS A 49 -2.14 -1.58 9.96
C HIS A 49 -1.25 -1.60 8.71
N ILE A 50 -0.64 -0.47 8.36
CA ILE A 50 0.30 -0.39 7.25
C ILE A 50 1.71 -0.41 7.84
N VAL A 51 2.41 -1.54 7.70
CA VAL A 51 3.74 -1.78 8.27
C VAL A 51 4.67 -2.21 7.15
N ASP A 52 5.77 -1.49 6.96
CA ASP A 52 6.80 -1.79 5.94
C ASP A 52 6.23 -2.02 4.53
N GLY A 53 5.24 -1.21 4.15
CA GLY A 53 4.59 -1.30 2.83
C GLY A 53 3.66 -2.50 2.66
N LYS A 54 3.28 -3.17 3.75
CA LYS A 54 2.35 -4.30 3.79
C LYS A 54 1.17 -4.01 4.71
N ILE A 55 0.08 -4.71 4.49
CA ILE A 55 -1.09 -4.69 5.38
C ILE A 55 -0.92 -5.77 6.44
N SER A 56 -1.04 -5.37 7.72
CA SER A 56 -1.12 -6.25 8.87
C SER A 56 -2.51 -6.10 9.50
N VAL A 57 -3.36 -7.09 9.34
CA VAL A 57 -4.74 -7.08 9.81
C VAL A 57 -4.79 -7.20 11.34
N ASP A 58 -5.70 -6.46 11.98
CA ASP A 58 -6.04 -6.62 13.39
C ASP A 58 -7.46 -7.22 13.50
N GLU A 59 -7.55 -8.44 13.99
CA GLU A 59 -8.83 -9.16 14.14
C GLU A 59 -9.81 -8.50 15.13
N LYS A 60 -9.34 -7.57 15.95
CA LYS A 60 -10.16 -6.78 16.88
C LYS A 60 -10.76 -5.52 16.27
N LEU A 61 -10.24 -5.08 15.12
CA LEU A 61 -10.72 -3.90 14.41
C LEU A 61 -11.42 -4.29 13.12
N THR A 62 -12.52 -5.02 13.30
CA THR A 62 -13.36 -5.56 12.23
C THR A 62 -14.81 -5.13 12.39
N VAL A 63 -15.63 -5.29 11.36
CA VAL A 63 -17.07 -5.01 11.39
C VAL A 63 -17.89 -6.21 10.93
N SER A 64 -19.18 -6.24 11.29
CA SER A 64 -20.11 -7.31 10.87
C SER A 64 -20.34 -7.33 9.35
N ASN A 65 -20.90 -8.42 8.84
CA ASN A 65 -21.30 -8.52 7.43
C ASN A 65 -22.29 -7.42 7.03
N GLU A 66 -23.25 -7.12 7.90
CA GLU A 66 -24.27 -6.09 7.65
C GLU A 66 -23.61 -4.71 7.51
N LYS A 67 -22.68 -4.39 8.43
CA LYS A 67 -21.95 -3.12 8.40
C LYS A 67 -20.97 -3.06 7.21
N TYR A 68 -20.35 -4.16 6.84
CA TYR A 68 -19.51 -4.27 5.66
C TYR A 68 -20.31 -3.95 4.38
N GLU A 69 -21.51 -4.51 4.23
CA GLU A 69 -22.39 -4.21 3.09
C GLU A 69 -22.88 -2.76 3.08
N GLU A 70 -23.21 -2.18 4.25
CA GLU A 70 -23.55 -0.77 4.37
C GLU A 70 -22.42 0.13 3.87
N LEU A 71 -21.16 -0.25 4.16
CA LEU A 71 -19.95 0.48 3.82
C LEU A 71 -19.33 0.08 2.47
N LYS A 72 -20.08 -0.55 1.57
CA LYS A 72 -19.55 -1.06 0.28
C LYS A 72 -18.82 -0.03 -0.58
N SER A 73 -19.10 1.25 -0.43
CA SER A 73 -18.39 2.31 -1.14
C SER A 73 -16.97 2.55 -0.63
N TYR A 74 -16.59 1.90 0.48
CA TYR A 74 -15.27 1.95 1.12
C TYR A 74 -14.54 0.60 1.07
N TRP A 75 -15.08 -0.37 0.34
CA TRP A 75 -14.41 -1.64 0.13
C TRP A 75 -13.09 -1.42 -0.60
N LEU A 76 -12.05 -1.96 0.00
CA LEU A 76 -10.77 -2.10 -0.66
C LEU A 76 -10.83 -3.29 -1.62
N ARG A 77 -10.28 -3.12 -2.79
CA ARG A 77 -10.17 -4.16 -3.82
C ARG A 77 -8.71 -4.53 -3.99
N LYS A 78 -8.47 -5.74 -4.43
CA LYS A 78 -7.14 -6.12 -4.88
C LYS A 78 -6.60 -5.07 -5.86
N ASP A 79 -5.32 -4.75 -5.71
CA ASP A 79 -4.62 -3.70 -6.48
C ASP A 79 -5.08 -2.25 -6.18
N ASP A 80 -5.81 -2.00 -5.09
CA ASP A 80 -5.88 -0.66 -4.52
C ASP A 80 -4.60 -0.34 -3.74
N VAL A 81 -4.24 0.93 -3.63
CA VAL A 81 -3.23 1.39 -2.69
C VAL A 81 -3.93 2.03 -1.51
N VAL A 82 -3.82 1.43 -0.32
CA VAL A 82 -4.30 2.05 0.91
C VAL A 82 -3.19 2.91 1.50
N MET A 83 -3.53 4.14 1.91
CA MET A 83 -2.57 5.12 2.43
C MET A 83 -3.08 5.77 3.70
N GLY A 84 -2.20 5.92 4.68
CA GLY A 84 -2.46 6.67 5.91
C GLY A 84 -2.55 8.18 5.63
N ARG A 85 -3.57 8.82 6.21
CA ARG A 85 -3.80 10.26 6.10
C ARG A 85 -3.13 11.07 7.21
N ARG A 86 -2.72 10.41 8.29
CA ARG A 86 -2.15 11.00 9.52
C ARG A 86 -0.97 10.17 10.00
N GLY A 87 -0.12 10.78 10.81
CA GLY A 87 1.09 10.16 11.34
C GLY A 87 2.22 10.18 10.31
N GLU A 88 2.86 9.05 10.05
CA GLU A 88 3.94 8.94 9.06
C GLU A 88 3.39 9.21 7.64
N MET A 89 3.80 10.32 7.06
CA MET A 89 3.37 10.73 5.73
C MET A 89 3.89 9.77 4.66
N GLY A 90 3.05 9.48 3.65
CA GLY A 90 3.39 8.56 2.59
C GLY A 90 3.41 7.07 2.98
N ARG A 91 2.98 6.72 4.21
CA ARG A 91 2.78 5.31 4.61
C ARG A 91 1.66 4.70 3.79
N CYS A 92 1.97 3.76 2.91
CA CYS A 92 0.99 3.12 2.05
C CYS A 92 1.38 1.66 1.73
N ALA A 93 0.38 0.86 1.37
CA ALA A 93 0.53 -0.53 0.97
C ALA A 93 -0.42 -0.88 -0.19
N VAL A 94 -0.04 -1.86 -1.01
CA VAL A 94 -0.94 -2.44 -2.01
C VAL A 94 -1.83 -3.47 -1.33
N VAL A 95 -3.12 -3.41 -1.63
CA VAL A 95 -4.12 -4.38 -1.20
C VAL A 95 -3.95 -5.66 -2.02
N THR A 96 -3.73 -6.79 -1.35
CA THR A 96 -3.44 -8.08 -1.99
C THR A 96 -4.65 -9.01 -2.05
N GLU A 97 -5.69 -8.73 -1.27
CA GLU A 97 -6.90 -9.56 -1.15
C GLU A 97 -8.15 -8.69 -0.99
N ASP A 98 -9.29 -9.24 -1.35
CA ASP A 98 -10.60 -8.61 -1.13
C ASP A 98 -11.08 -8.85 0.33
N GLY A 99 -12.20 -8.21 0.69
CA GLY A 99 -12.81 -8.39 2.02
C GLY A 99 -12.35 -7.38 3.06
N LEU A 100 -11.49 -6.44 2.68
CA LEU A 100 -10.98 -5.38 3.54
C LEU A 100 -11.76 -4.07 3.35
N LEU A 101 -11.83 -3.25 4.41
CA LEU A 101 -12.40 -1.90 4.39
C LEU A 101 -11.32 -0.83 4.57
N CYS A 102 -11.47 0.28 3.86
CA CYS A 102 -10.69 1.48 4.14
C CYS A 102 -11.13 2.05 5.49
N GLY A 103 -10.20 2.20 6.42
CA GLY A 103 -10.46 2.75 7.74
C GLY A 103 -10.56 4.27 7.76
N THR A 104 -11.10 4.82 8.85
CA THR A 104 -11.35 6.28 9.03
C THR A 104 -10.10 7.14 8.89
N GLY A 105 -8.95 6.65 9.33
CA GLY A 105 -7.66 7.36 9.25
C GLY A 105 -6.92 7.17 7.92
N SER A 106 -7.52 6.44 6.98
CA SER A 106 -6.91 6.06 5.71
C SER A 106 -7.68 6.64 4.52
N LEU A 107 -7.07 6.56 3.37
CA LEU A 107 -7.69 6.72 2.05
C LEU A 107 -7.22 5.58 1.14
N TYR A 108 -7.93 5.34 0.06
CA TYR A 108 -7.45 4.47 -0.99
C TYR A 108 -7.24 5.22 -2.31
N ILE A 109 -6.33 4.68 -3.09
CA ILE A 109 -5.98 5.14 -4.44
C ILE A 109 -6.19 3.94 -5.36
N ARG A 110 -7.16 4.03 -6.25
CA ARG A 110 -7.52 2.97 -7.21
C ARG A 110 -7.09 3.37 -8.59
N SER A 111 -6.08 2.68 -9.12
CA SER A 111 -5.57 2.96 -10.46
C SER A 111 -6.65 2.80 -11.54
N ASN A 112 -6.61 3.67 -12.54
CA ASN A 112 -7.41 3.53 -13.75
C ASN A 112 -6.78 2.59 -14.81
N GLY A 113 -5.63 1.95 -14.49
CA GLY A 113 -4.91 1.04 -15.37
C GLY A 113 -3.77 1.67 -16.19
N GLU A 114 -3.61 3.00 -16.13
CA GLU A 114 -2.49 3.69 -16.80
C GLU A 114 -1.13 3.36 -16.17
N VAL A 115 -1.11 3.24 -14.85
CA VAL A 115 0.02 2.75 -14.05
C VAL A 115 -0.49 1.74 -13.03
N SER A 116 0.36 0.84 -12.54
CA SER A 116 -0.09 -0.14 -11.54
C SER A 116 -0.12 0.43 -10.13
N ALA A 117 -0.85 -0.26 -9.26
CA ALA A 117 -0.85 0.00 -7.82
C ALA A 117 0.55 -0.10 -7.22
N ASP A 118 1.33 -1.11 -7.61
CA ASP A 118 2.72 -1.26 -7.13
C ASP A 118 3.59 -0.06 -7.51
N TYR A 119 3.47 0.43 -8.75
CA TYR A 119 4.19 1.63 -9.17
C TYR A 119 3.79 2.86 -8.35
N ILE A 120 2.49 3.09 -8.15
CA ILE A 120 1.98 4.19 -7.32
C ILE A 120 2.52 4.07 -5.90
N GLN A 121 2.41 2.88 -5.30
CA GLN A 121 2.88 2.62 -3.94
C GLN A 121 4.39 2.87 -3.82
N LYS A 122 5.21 2.36 -4.75
CA LYS A 122 6.67 2.58 -4.74
C LYS A 122 7.04 4.05 -4.91
N THR A 123 6.34 4.77 -5.78
CA THR A 123 6.55 6.21 -5.98
C THR A 123 6.25 7.00 -4.71
N ILE A 124 5.08 6.79 -4.09
CA ILE A 124 4.68 7.49 -2.85
C ILE A 124 5.58 7.12 -1.67
N SER A 125 6.02 5.86 -1.58
CA SER A 125 6.90 5.39 -0.51
C SER A 125 8.37 5.77 -0.71
N HIS A 126 8.75 6.34 -1.84
CA HIS A 126 10.13 6.76 -2.08
C HIS A 126 10.54 7.85 -1.09
N PRO A 127 11.75 7.81 -0.50
CA PRO A 127 12.17 8.78 0.51
C PRO A 127 12.02 10.25 0.08
N SER A 128 12.43 10.60 -1.14
CA SER A 128 12.30 11.96 -1.67
C SER A 128 10.83 12.39 -1.80
N PHE A 129 9.95 11.47 -2.20
CA PHE A 129 8.53 11.77 -2.33
C PHE A 129 7.85 11.94 -0.96
N LYS A 130 8.24 11.13 0.04
CA LYS A 130 7.79 11.29 1.43
C LYS A 130 8.19 12.66 1.98
N MET A 131 9.44 13.08 1.80
CA MET A 131 9.91 14.42 2.18
C MET A 131 9.05 15.51 1.54
N ARG A 132 8.77 15.41 0.24
CA ARG A 132 7.90 16.35 -0.47
C ARG A 132 6.48 16.39 0.10
N ILE A 133 5.92 15.25 0.49
CA ILE A 133 4.60 15.19 1.16
C ILE A 133 4.66 15.90 2.53
N GLU A 134 5.71 15.68 3.30
CA GLU A 134 5.92 16.33 4.59
C GLU A 134 6.03 17.84 4.45
N ASP A 135 6.79 18.34 3.48
CA ASP A 135 6.93 19.77 3.19
C ASP A 135 5.58 20.42 2.83
N MET A 136 4.76 19.73 2.04
CA MET A 136 3.40 20.20 1.72
C MET A 136 2.48 20.23 2.95
N ALA A 137 2.70 19.35 3.91
CA ALA A 137 1.91 19.26 5.13
C ALA A 137 2.30 20.32 6.19
N VAL A 138 3.57 20.76 6.24
CA VAL A 138 4.10 21.73 7.21
C VAL A 138 3.43 23.10 7.07
N GLY A 139 2.94 23.47 5.91
CA GLY A 139 2.21 24.74 5.67
C GLY A 139 0.75 24.74 6.12
N GLN A 140 0.21 23.65 6.64
CA GLN A 140 -1.19 23.51 7.02
C GLN A 140 -1.36 23.27 8.53
N THR A 141 -2.41 23.88 9.10
CA THR A 141 -2.74 23.83 10.54
C THR A 141 -3.05 22.43 11.07
N MET A 142 -3.29 21.46 10.18
CA MET A 142 -3.44 20.04 10.49
C MET A 142 -2.66 19.19 9.50
N GLN A 143 -1.73 18.40 10.00
CA GLN A 143 -1.01 17.36 9.23
C GLN A 143 -1.96 16.23 8.85
N ASN A 144 -2.83 16.49 7.87
CA ASN A 144 -3.85 15.55 7.42
C ASN A 144 -3.96 15.58 5.90
N LEU A 145 -3.57 14.50 5.26
CA LEU A 145 -3.72 14.35 3.81
C LEU A 145 -5.21 14.20 3.46
N ASN A 146 -5.69 15.10 2.64
CA ASN A 146 -7.05 15.06 2.09
C ASN A 146 -7.03 14.74 0.60
N VAL A 147 -8.21 14.48 0.02
CA VAL A 147 -8.33 14.12 -1.40
C VAL A 147 -7.69 15.17 -2.32
N PRO A 148 -7.95 16.49 -2.18
CA PRO A 148 -7.33 17.49 -3.04
C PRO A 148 -5.79 17.47 -3.03
N ILE A 149 -5.17 17.29 -1.85
CA ILE A 149 -3.71 17.23 -1.73
C ILE A 149 -3.17 16.00 -2.46
N VAL A 150 -3.75 14.82 -2.17
CA VAL A 150 -3.30 13.56 -2.77
C VAL A 150 -3.58 13.52 -4.27
N SER A 151 -4.70 14.07 -4.73
CA SER A 151 -5.03 14.22 -6.14
C SER A 151 -4.00 15.06 -6.91
N GLY A 152 -3.43 16.05 -6.26
CA GLY A 152 -2.40 16.93 -6.83
C GLY A 152 -0.99 16.35 -6.83
N PHE A 153 -0.76 15.13 -6.34
CA PHE A 153 0.57 14.50 -6.40
C PHE A 153 1.01 14.34 -7.85
N GLN A 154 2.19 14.84 -8.15
CA GLN A 154 2.79 14.78 -9.47
C GLN A 154 3.59 13.47 -9.60
N ILE A 155 3.10 12.56 -10.43
CA ILE A 155 3.64 11.21 -10.60
C ILE A 155 4.35 11.13 -11.96
N PRO A 156 5.66 10.80 -12.00
CA PRO A 156 6.34 10.47 -13.24
C PRO A 156 5.69 9.23 -13.86
N LYS A 157 5.19 9.32 -15.09
CA LYS A 157 4.49 8.24 -15.78
C LYS A 157 5.43 7.53 -16.75
N PRO A 158 5.86 6.29 -16.47
CA PRO A 158 6.62 5.50 -17.43
C PRO A 158 5.75 5.09 -18.61
N THR A 159 6.35 4.95 -19.77
CA THR A 159 5.68 4.37 -20.95
C THR A 159 5.24 2.92 -20.68
N LYS A 160 4.26 2.42 -21.43
CA LYS A 160 3.81 1.01 -21.29
C LYS A 160 4.95 0.01 -21.48
N VAL A 161 5.91 0.32 -22.36
CA VAL A 161 7.10 -0.53 -22.60
C VAL A 161 7.99 -0.55 -21.34
N GLN A 162 8.26 0.61 -20.75
CA GLN A 162 9.05 0.71 -19.52
C GLN A 162 8.35 0.02 -18.34
N GLN A 163 7.04 0.14 -18.25
CA GLN A 163 6.24 -0.57 -17.24
C GLN A 163 6.37 -2.10 -17.41
N ALA A 164 6.22 -2.62 -18.63
CA ALA A 164 6.38 -4.05 -18.91
C ALA A 164 7.77 -4.58 -18.53
N GLN A 165 8.83 -3.83 -18.86
CA GLN A 165 10.20 -4.16 -18.46
C GLN A 165 10.39 -4.17 -16.94
N TYR A 166 9.77 -3.23 -16.23
CA TYR A 166 9.80 -3.19 -14.77
C TYR A 166 9.13 -4.41 -14.15
N TYR A 167 7.94 -4.80 -14.64
CA TYR A 167 7.25 -5.98 -14.13
C TYR A 167 8.03 -7.28 -14.36
N ASP A 168 8.59 -7.46 -15.56
CA ASP A 168 9.45 -8.61 -15.82
C ASP A 168 10.65 -8.66 -14.86
N PHE A 169 11.25 -7.52 -14.59
CA PHE A 169 12.36 -7.42 -13.63
C PHE A 169 11.92 -7.74 -12.19
N VAL A 170 10.79 -7.21 -11.72
CA VAL A 170 10.25 -7.49 -10.38
C VAL A 170 9.89 -8.96 -10.23
N ASP A 171 9.20 -9.55 -11.21
CA ASP A 171 8.84 -10.97 -11.22
C ASP A 171 10.08 -11.89 -11.12
N ARG A 172 11.16 -11.55 -11.83
CA ARG A 172 12.44 -12.28 -11.70
C ARG A 172 13.05 -12.17 -10.32
N ILE A 173 12.99 -10.98 -9.70
CA ILE A 173 13.49 -10.78 -8.33
C ILE A 173 12.66 -11.61 -7.35
N ASP A 174 11.35 -11.58 -7.45
CA ASP A 174 10.47 -12.31 -6.51
C ASP A 174 10.63 -13.82 -6.64
N LYS A 175 10.76 -14.34 -7.87
CA LYS A 175 11.12 -15.76 -8.12
C LYS A 175 12.48 -16.12 -7.51
N SER A 176 13.46 -15.23 -7.64
CA SER A 176 14.79 -15.45 -7.05
C SER A 176 14.76 -15.44 -5.52
N LYS A 177 14.01 -14.52 -4.90
CA LYS A 177 13.81 -14.47 -3.44
C LYS A 177 13.16 -15.75 -2.93
N LEU A 178 12.11 -16.23 -3.61
CA LEU A 178 11.43 -17.48 -3.25
C LEU A 178 12.38 -18.67 -3.34
N ALA A 179 13.18 -18.78 -4.42
CA ALA A 179 14.17 -19.84 -4.56
C ALA A 179 15.23 -19.82 -3.45
N VAL A 180 15.74 -18.62 -3.09
CA VAL A 180 16.69 -18.45 -1.98
C VAL A 180 16.07 -18.87 -0.65
N GLN A 181 14.82 -18.51 -0.40
CA GLN A 181 14.10 -18.88 0.82
C GLN A 181 13.94 -20.40 0.92
N GLN A 182 13.54 -21.06 -0.16
CA GLN A 182 13.43 -22.54 -0.22
C GLN A 182 14.78 -23.23 -0.02
N MET A 183 15.85 -22.67 -0.58
CA MET A 183 17.21 -23.20 -0.36
C MET A 183 17.62 -23.08 1.10
N LYS A 184 17.34 -21.94 1.75
CA LYS A 184 17.62 -21.72 3.15
C LYS A 184 16.90 -22.75 4.04
N GLU A 185 15.62 -22.97 3.81
CA GLU A 185 14.82 -23.97 4.54
C GLU A 185 15.39 -25.39 4.38
N LYS A 186 15.75 -25.77 3.14
CA LYS A 186 16.40 -27.07 2.88
C LYS A 186 17.75 -27.20 3.60
N MET A 187 18.54 -26.15 3.65
CA MET A 187 19.81 -26.15 4.37
C MET A 187 19.63 -26.32 5.89
N GLU A 188 18.62 -25.68 6.48
CA GLU A 188 18.31 -25.84 7.91
C GLU A 188 17.87 -27.28 8.22
N ILE A 189 17.04 -27.89 7.37
CA ILE A 189 16.62 -29.29 7.50
C ILE A 189 17.83 -30.23 7.40
N LEU A 190 18.69 -30.03 6.41
CA LEU A 190 19.90 -30.83 6.23
C LEU A 190 20.85 -30.71 7.44
N LYS A 191 21.05 -29.48 7.92
CA LYS A 191 21.85 -29.22 9.11
C LYS A 191 21.30 -29.96 10.33
N ALA A 192 19.98 -29.89 10.57
CA ALA A 192 19.34 -30.60 11.68
C ALA A 192 19.52 -32.13 11.55
N SER A 193 19.37 -32.70 10.34
CA SER A 193 19.58 -34.14 10.09
C SER A 193 21.02 -34.56 10.38
N VAL A 194 22.01 -33.81 9.89
CA VAL A 194 23.43 -34.09 10.14
C VAL A 194 23.76 -33.98 11.65
N MET A 195 23.24 -32.97 12.34
CA MET A 195 23.44 -32.84 13.80
C MET A 195 22.84 -34.02 14.55
N GLN A 196 21.68 -34.52 14.15
CA GLN A 196 21.05 -35.68 14.76
C GLN A 196 21.83 -36.97 14.48
N GLU A 197 22.43 -37.14 13.29
CA GLU A 197 23.20 -38.31 12.93
C GLU A 197 24.54 -38.41 13.68
N TYR A 198 25.22 -37.28 13.95
CA TYR A 198 26.56 -37.26 14.51
C TYR A 198 26.64 -36.93 16.03
N PHE A 199 25.55 -36.43 16.62
CA PHE A 199 25.55 -35.97 18.02
C PHE A 199 24.42 -36.57 18.87
N CYS A 200 23.57 -37.41 18.35
CA CYS A 200 22.59 -38.24 19.05
C CYS A 200 22.85 -39.71 18.82
#